data_7fb24c384389897d1ff78daf5cbe539a
#
_entry.id   7fb24c384389897d1ff78daf5cbe539a
#
_cell.length_a   1.000
_cell.length_b   1.000
_cell.length_c   1.000
_cell.angle_alpha   90.00
_cell.angle_beta   90.00
_cell.angle_gamma   90.00
#
_symmetry.space_group_name_H-M   'P 1'
#
loop_
_entity.id
_entity.type
_entity.pdbx_description
1 polymer ?
#
loop_
_entity_poly.entity_id
_entity_poly.type
_entity_poly.pdbx_seq_one_letter_code
_entity_poly.pdbx_strand_id
1 'polypeptide(L)'
;MNTLTWRLLTAEELTRVYLNEMRRDFPPTELKPLSMVLNSEAVGDSHTWGVYDGETLVAYLLMVRPRGATVSQLDYFAVLPACRASGLG
;
A
#
# COMPACT_ATOMS: atom_id res chain seq x y z
N MET A 1 -16.18 18.29 4.73
CA MET A 1 -14.86 17.64 4.63
C MET A 1 -14.97 16.19 5.07
N ASN A 2 -14.48 15.29 4.26
CA ASN A 2 -14.56 13.87 4.60
C ASN A 2 -13.39 13.45 5.49
N THR A 3 -13.68 12.58 6.43
CA THR A 3 -12.66 12.03 7.29
C THR A 3 -11.97 10.86 6.60
N LEU A 4 -10.65 10.90 6.54
CA LEU A 4 -9.87 9.79 5.97
C LEU A 4 -9.68 8.71 7.02
N THR A 5 -9.82 7.47 6.61
CA THR A 5 -9.63 6.30 7.46
C THR A 5 -8.43 5.50 6.97
N TRP A 6 -7.54 5.16 7.89
CA TRP A 6 -6.38 4.30 7.62
C TRP A 6 -6.72 2.90 8.07
N ARG A 7 -6.48 1.92 7.20
CA ARG A 7 -6.83 0.54 7.49
C ARG A 7 -5.76 -0.40 6.92
N LEU A 8 -5.36 -1.39 7.74
CA LEU A 8 -4.51 -2.46 7.24
C LEU A 8 -5.29 -3.27 6.21
N LEU A 9 -4.67 -3.52 5.07
CA LEU A 9 -5.30 -4.31 4.02
C LEU A 9 -5.19 -5.79 4.35
N THR A 10 -6.26 -6.53 4.08
CA THR A 10 -6.22 -7.99 4.11
C THR A 10 -5.40 -8.49 2.91
N ALA A 11 -5.02 -9.77 2.92
CA ALA A 11 -4.29 -10.37 1.79
C ALA A 11 -5.08 -10.23 0.49
N GLU A 12 -6.38 -10.40 0.55
CA GLU A 12 -7.25 -10.25 -0.62
C GLU A 12 -7.29 -8.81 -1.12
N GLU A 13 -7.43 -7.85 -0.21
CA GLU A 13 -7.43 -6.44 -0.56
C GLU A 13 -6.08 -6.01 -1.13
N LEU A 14 -4.99 -6.45 -0.51
CA LEU A 14 -3.65 -6.16 -0.98
C LEU A 14 -3.43 -6.72 -2.40
N THR A 15 -3.90 -7.93 -2.65
CA THR A 15 -3.80 -8.53 -3.98
C THR A 15 -4.51 -7.66 -5.03
N ARG A 16 -5.70 -7.17 -4.73
CA ARG A 16 -6.43 -6.28 -5.63
C ARG A 16 -5.69 -4.96 -5.87
N VAL A 17 -5.20 -4.35 -4.80
CA VAL A 17 -4.44 -3.09 -4.92
C VAL A 17 -3.16 -3.31 -5.72
N TYR A 18 -2.48 -4.43 -5.49
CA TYR A 18 -1.26 -4.76 -6.23
C TYR A 18 -1.54 -4.90 -7.73
N LEU A 19 -2.56 -5.70 -8.08
CA LEU A 19 -2.84 -6.00 -9.48
C LEU A 19 -3.39 -4.80 -10.25
N ASN A 20 -4.05 -3.88 -9.58
CA ASN A 20 -4.66 -2.70 -10.22
C ASN A 20 -3.77 -1.47 -10.07
N GLU A 21 -3.63 -0.98 -8.84
CA GLU A 21 -2.99 0.31 -8.61
C GLU A 21 -1.47 0.24 -8.64
N MET A 22 -0.89 -0.73 -7.94
CA MET A 22 0.58 -0.81 -7.84
C MET A 22 1.22 -1.14 -9.18
N ARG A 23 0.62 -2.02 -9.96
CA ARG A 23 1.12 -2.36 -11.29
C ARG A 23 1.00 -1.19 -12.26
N ARG A 24 0.04 -0.30 -12.04
CA ARG A 24 -0.11 0.93 -12.83
C ARG A 24 0.91 1.98 -12.40
N ASP A 25 1.12 2.13 -11.09
CA ASP A 25 1.89 3.24 -10.52
C ASP A 25 3.41 3.00 -10.51
N PHE A 26 3.85 1.75 -10.53
CA PHE A 26 5.27 1.40 -10.46
C PHE A 26 5.68 0.53 -11.64
N PRO A 27 6.87 0.81 -12.25
CA PRO A 27 7.37 -0.03 -13.34
C PRO A 27 7.65 -1.46 -12.86
N PRO A 28 7.53 -2.46 -13.74
CA PRO A 28 7.79 -3.85 -13.35
C PRO A 28 9.16 -4.09 -12.73
N THR A 29 10.15 -3.30 -13.13
CA THR A 29 11.52 -3.43 -12.60
C THR A 29 11.66 -2.96 -11.16
N GLU A 30 10.72 -2.15 -10.68
CA GLU A 30 10.75 -1.61 -9.32
C GLU A 30 9.75 -2.29 -8.39
N LEU A 31 8.82 -3.05 -8.94
CA LEU A 31 7.76 -3.66 -8.17
C LEU A 31 8.14 -5.10 -7.80
N LYS A 32 8.18 -5.38 -6.51
CA LYS A 32 8.45 -6.73 -6.01
C LYS A 32 7.33 -7.68 -6.46
N PRO A 33 7.65 -8.96 -6.72
CA PRO A 33 6.61 -9.94 -7.07
C PRO A 33 5.53 -10.02 -5.99
N LEU A 34 4.29 -10.22 -6.42
CA LEU A 34 3.15 -10.31 -5.48
C LEU A 34 3.36 -11.39 -4.43
N SER A 35 3.89 -12.55 -4.82
CA SER A 35 4.14 -13.63 -3.88
C SER A 35 5.11 -13.22 -2.78
N MET A 36 6.12 -12.44 -3.12
CA MET A 36 7.09 -11.94 -2.14
C MET A 36 6.41 -10.97 -1.17
N VAL A 37 5.58 -10.07 -1.68
CA VAL A 37 4.85 -9.12 -0.83
C VAL A 37 3.90 -9.86 0.11
N LEU A 38 3.14 -10.83 -0.41
CA LEU A 38 2.21 -11.59 0.42
C LEU A 38 2.93 -12.41 1.49
N ASN A 39 4.06 -13.03 1.15
CA ASN A 39 4.85 -13.77 2.14
C ASN A 39 5.39 -12.84 3.23
N SER A 40 5.87 -11.68 2.86
CA SER A 40 6.39 -10.69 3.80
C SER A 40 5.30 -10.23 4.77
N GLU A 41 4.07 -10.02 4.26
CA GLU A 41 2.93 -9.67 5.12
C GLU A 41 2.57 -10.82 6.06
N ALA A 42 2.57 -12.05 5.55
CA ALA A 42 2.18 -13.21 6.32
C ALA A 42 3.10 -13.47 7.51
N VAL A 43 4.39 -13.19 7.38
CA VAL A 43 5.36 -13.37 8.46
C VAL A 43 5.55 -12.11 9.31
N GLY A 44 4.83 -11.02 8.98
CA GLY A 44 4.88 -9.79 9.77
C GLY A 44 6.04 -8.85 9.46
N ASP A 45 6.76 -9.09 8.37
CA ASP A 45 7.88 -8.24 7.98
C ASP A 45 7.44 -7.00 7.20
N SER A 46 6.22 -6.98 6.67
CA SER A 46 5.67 -5.81 6.02
C SER A 46 4.19 -5.65 6.31
N HIS A 47 3.69 -4.42 6.16
CA HIS A 47 2.29 -4.08 6.38
C HIS A 47 1.87 -3.06 5.33
N THR A 48 0.76 -3.32 4.67
CA THR A 48 0.21 -2.40 3.68
C THR A 48 -1.06 -1.75 4.21
N TRP A 49 -1.05 -0.44 4.19
CA TRP A 49 -2.17 0.38 4.64
C TRP A 49 -2.91 0.94 3.44
N GLY A 50 -4.23 0.92 3.50
CA GLY A 50 -5.06 1.68 2.58
C GLY A 50 -5.61 2.91 3.30
N VAL A 51 -5.67 4.01 2.60
CA VAL A 51 -6.29 5.24 3.09
C VAL A 51 -7.59 5.42 2.32
N TYR A 52 -8.68 5.56 3.04
CA TYR A 52 -10.03 5.58 2.47
C TYR A 52 -10.76 6.87 2.79
N ASP A 53 -11.51 7.34 1.82
CA ASP A 53 -12.51 8.38 1.98
C ASP A 53 -13.86 7.65 1.87
N GLY A 54 -14.48 7.35 3.02
CA GLY A 54 -15.61 6.44 3.05
C GLY A 54 -15.19 5.05 2.62
N GLU A 55 -15.71 4.56 1.50
CA GLU A 55 -15.36 3.26 0.94
C GLU A 55 -14.41 3.36 -0.25
N THR A 56 -13.99 4.58 -0.59
CA THR A 56 -13.13 4.82 -1.74
C THR A 56 -11.67 4.83 -1.33
N LEU A 57 -10.86 3.97 -1.94
CA LEU A 57 -9.42 3.97 -1.74
C LEU A 57 -8.83 5.21 -2.41
N VAL A 58 -8.14 6.04 -1.65
CA VAL A 58 -7.54 7.27 -2.18
C VAL A 58 -6.00 7.22 -2.17
N ALA A 59 -5.43 6.38 -1.35
CA ALA A 59 -3.98 6.21 -1.27
C ALA A 59 -3.65 4.86 -0.65
N TYR A 60 -2.42 4.42 -0.84
CA TYR A 60 -1.91 3.23 -0.17
C TYR A 60 -0.44 3.41 0.17
N LEU A 61 0.03 2.68 1.18
CA LEU A 61 1.45 2.66 1.51
C LEU A 61 1.84 1.29 2.05
N LEU A 62 3.03 0.87 1.70
CA LEU A 62 3.59 -0.40 2.15
C LEU A 62 4.83 -0.12 2.98
N MET A 63 4.78 -0.52 4.24
CA MET A 63 5.87 -0.35 5.19
C MET A 63 6.56 -1.69 5.39
N VAL A 64 7.88 -1.68 5.34
CA VAL A 64 8.70 -2.87 5.57
C VAL A 64 9.46 -2.70 6.87
N ARG A 65 9.41 -3.74 7.70
CA ARG A 65 10.17 -3.78 8.95
C ARG A 65 10.83 -5.15 9.06
N PRO A 66 12.05 -5.29 8.54
CA PRO A 66 12.77 -6.57 8.60
C PRO A 66 12.95 -7.03 10.05
N ARG A 67 13.03 -8.33 10.25
CA ARG A 67 13.24 -8.90 11.59
C ARG A 67 14.49 -8.32 12.21
N GLY A 68 14.38 -7.98 13.49
CA GLY A 68 15.48 -7.39 14.25
C GLY A 68 15.66 -5.90 14.02
N ALA A 69 14.95 -5.31 13.07
CA ALA A 69 14.99 -3.87 12.86
C ALA A 69 14.13 -3.13 13.88
N THR A 70 14.59 -1.95 14.27
CA THR A 70 13.85 -1.10 15.22
C THR A 70 13.04 -0.04 14.51
N VAL A 71 13.22 0.13 13.19
CA VAL A 71 12.51 1.15 12.41
C VAL A 71 11.86 0.50 11.20
N SER A 72 10.73 1.06 10.77
CA SER A 72 10.06 0.67 9.55
C SER A 72 10.52 1.56 8.40
N GLN A 73 10.55 1.00 7.20
CA GLN A 73 10.93 1.71 5.99
C GLN A 73 9.73 1.77 5.05
N LEU A 74 9.45 2.96 4.51
CA LEU A 74 8.41 3.11 3.50
C LEU A 74 8.93 2.58 2.17
N ASP A 75 8.30 1.52 1.67
CA ASP A 75 8.73 0.87 0.43
C ASP A 75 7.96 1.39 -0.78
N TYR A 76 6.65 1.48 -0.66
CA TYR A 76 5.78 2.03 -1.71
C TYR A 76 4.78 3.00 -1.11
N PHE A 77 4.56 4.10 -1.82
CA PHE A 77 3.51 5.06 -1.46
C PHE A 77 2.99 5.71 -2.72
N ALA A 78 1.68 5.77 -2.85
CA ALA A 78 1.06 6.46 -3.96
C ALA A 78 -0.32 7.00 -3.56
N VAL A 79 -0.62 8.18 -4.08
CA VAL A 79 -1.97 8.74 -4.06
C VAL A 79 -2.61 8.43 -5.41
N LEU A 80 -3.84 7.93 -5.42
CA LEU A 80 -4.51 7.56 -6.65
C LEU A 80 -4.70 8.80 -7.55
N PRO A 81 -4.61 8.64 -8.89
CA PRO A 81 -4.66 9.79 -9.80
C PRO A 81 -5.89 10.69 -9.61
N ALA A 82 -7.04 10.11 -9.34
CA ALA A 82 -8.27 10.87 -9.13
C ALA A 82 -8.22 11.74 -7.87
N CYS A 83 -7.29 11.50 -6.96
CA CYS A 83 -7.20 12.18 -5.68
C CYS A 83 -6.03 13.16 -5.57
N ARG A 84 -5.10 13.13 -6.53
CA ARG A 84 -3.90 13.98 -6.48
C ARG A 84 -4.22 15.46 -6.55
N ALA A 85 -5.25 15.81 -7.31
CA ALA A 85 -5.66 17.20 -7.47
C ALA A 85 -6.30 17.78 -6.19
N SER A 86 -6.66 16.95 -5.23
CA SER A 86 -7.26 17.41 -3.97
C SER A 86 -6.22 17.74 -2.90
N GLY A 87 -4.94 17.68 -3.23
CA GLY A 87 -3.88 18.00 -2.30
C GLY A 87 -3.55 16.91 -1.29
N LEU A 88 -3.94 15.68 -1.58
CA LEU A 88 -3.73 14.55 -0.69
C LEU A 88 -2.30 14.03 -0.71
N GLY A 89 -1.61 14.22 -1.80
CA GLY A 89 -0.24 13.74 -1.98
C GLY A 89 0.85 14.49 -1.29
#